data_a37113d7d072cc525607651d6f58d54e
#
_entry.id   a37113d7d072cc525607651d6f58d54e
#
_cell.length_a   1.000
_cell.length_b   1.000
_cell.length_c   1.000
_cell.angle_alpha   90.00
_cell.angle_beta   90.00
_cell.angle_gamma   90.00
#
_symmetry.space_group_name_H-M   'P 1'
#
loop_
_entity.id
_entity.type
_entity.pdbx_description
1 polymer ?
#
loop_
_entity_poly.entity_id
_entity_poly.type
_entity_poly.pdbx_seq_one_letter_code
_entity_poly.pdbx_strand_id
1 'polypeptide(L)'
;MASDFNEGEGSRERAEKLTELLEAEKGDNELLNEIYDKKDFFVKRSQWIIGGDGWGYDIGYGGLDHVLASGEDVNVLILDTEVYSNTGGQSSKATPAAAIAQFAATGKRTKKKDIGMMAMSYGYVYVAQIAMGYDKNQTLKAIAEAEAYKGPSLIIAYAPCINHGLRAGMGKSQLETKRAVEAGYWA
;
A
#
# COMPACT_ATOMS: atom_id res chain seq x y z
N MET A 1 1.97 -2.44 -30.57
CA MET A 1 2.56 -1.51 -29.60
C MET A 1 1.56 -0.99 -28.56
N ALA A 2 0.32 -0.63 -28.95
CA ALA A 2 -0.67 -0.14 -27.98
C ALA A 2 -1.19 -1.22 -27.01
N SER A 3 -1.21 -2.50 -27.42
CA SER A 3 -1.69 -3.62 -26.60
C SER A 3 -0.80 -3.93 -25.39
N ASP A 4 0.47 -3.55 -25.43
CA ASP A 4 1.47 -3.95 -24.42
C ASP A 4 1.89 -2.76 -23.52
N PHE A 5 1.20 -1.63 -23.64
CA PHE A 5 1.56 -0.41 -22.91
C PHE A 5 1.50 -0.59 -21.37
N ASN A 6 0.57 -1.44 -20.91
CA ASN A 6 0.39 -1.71 -19.48
C ASN A 6 1.28 -2.85 -18.95
N GLU A 7 2.13 -3.47 -19.78
CA GLU A 7 3.04 -4.50 -19.34
C GLU A 7 4.38 -3.91 -18.86
N GLY A 8 4.76 -4.21 -17.62
CA GLY A 8 6.03 -3.73 -17.03
C GLY A 8 7.25 -4.38 -17.69
N GLU A 9 7.15 -5.68 -17.99
CA GLU A 9 8.22 -6.42 -18.66
C GLU A 9 8.46 -5.87 -20.07
N GLY A 10 9.71 -5.58 -20.39
CA GLY A 10 10.09 -4.98 -21.68
C GLY A 10 9.65 -3.51 -21.88
N SER A 11 9.02 -2.89 -20.87
CA SER A 11 8.54 -1.50 -20.96
C SER A 11 9.66 -0.51 -21.28
N ARG A 12 10.84 -0.69 -20.69
CA ARG A 12 12.00 0.17 -20.95
C ARG A 12 12.50 0.03 -22.40
N GLU A 13 12.63 -1.18 -22.91
CA GLU A 13 13.06 -1.43 -24.28
C GLU A 13 12.07 -0.85 -25.29
N ARG A 14 10.76 -0.97 -25.02
CA ARG A 14 9.72 -0.35 -25.85
C ARG A 14 9.78 1.18 -25.82
N ALA A 15 10.05 1.76 -24.65
CA ALA A 15 10.21 3.20 -24.48
C ALA A 15 11.43 3.74 -25.22
N GLU A 16 12.57 3.05 -25.17
CA GLU A 16 13.78 3.40 -25.89
C GLU A 16 13.53 3.37 -27.40
N LYS A 17 12.95 2.29 -27.90
CA LYS A 17 12.62 2.16 -29.34
C LYS A 17 11.62 3.22 -29.80
N LEU A 18 10.61 3.55 -29.01
CA LEU A 18 9.65 4.60 -29.32
C LEU A 18 10.33 5.97 -29.32
N THR A 19 11.24 6.22 -28.38
CA THR A 19 12.01 7.46 -28.31
C THR A 19 12.89 7.66 -29.54
N GLU A 20 13.60 6.61 -29.99
CA GLU A 20 14.42 6.63 -31.20
C GLU A 20 13.59 6.93 -32.45
N LEU A 21 12.41 6.28 -32.59
CA LEU A 21 11.51 6.52 -33.72
C LEU A 21 10.98 7.96 -33.72
N LEU A 22 10.58 8.48 -32.57
CA LEU A 22 10.11 9.86 -32.44
C LEU A 22 11.22 10.86 -32.72
N GLU A 23 12.45 10.59 -32.30
CA GLU A 23 13.59 11.46 -32.59
C GLU A 23 13.90 11.56 -34.07
N ALA A 24 13.73 10.46 -34.81
CA ALA A 24 13.91 10.43 -36.26
C ALA A 24 12.79 11.15 -37.03
N GLU A 25 11.54 11.12 -36.52
CA GLU A 25 10.34 11.57 -37.25
C GLU A 25 9.80 12.94 -36.79
N LYS A 26 10.23 13.46 -35.62
CA LYS A 26 9.63 14.65 -35.03
C LYS A 26 9.73 15.92 -35.89
N GLY A 27 10.89 16.22 -36.47
CA GLY A 27 11.11 17.34 -37.40
C GLY A 27 10.31 18.61 -37.07
N ASP A 28 9.56 19.13 -38.05
CA ASP A 28 8.67 20.29 -37.88
C ASP A 28 7.25 19.91 -37.39
N ASN A 29 7.02 18.66 -37.01
CA ASN A 29 5.73 18.20 -36.53
C ASN A 29 5.56 18.52 -35.04
N GLU A 30 4.73 19.51 -34.73
CA GLU A 30 4.49 20.01 -33.36
C GLU A 30 3.96 18.91 -32.43
N LEU A 31 3.06 18.03 -32.92
CA LEU A 31 2.50 16.93 -32.11
C LEU A 31 3.57 15.90 -31.76
N LEU A 32 4.43 15.51 -32.70
CA LEU A 32 5.51 14.57 -32.43
C LEU A 32 6.56 15.14 -31.48
N ASN A 33 6.82 16.45 -31.55
CA ASN A 33 7.69 17.13 -30.59
C ASN A 33 7.08 17.11 -29.19
N GLU A 34 5.77 17.42 -29.03
CA GLU A 34 5.07 17.35 -27.74
C GLU A 34 5.09 15.94 -27.14
N ILE A 35 4.91 14.91 -27.97
CA ILE A 35 4.98 13.50 -27.52
C ILE A 35 6.40 13.15 -27.08
N TYR A 36 7.41 13.57 -27.83
CA TYR A 36 8.83 13.33 -27.51
C TYR A 36 9.23 14.00 -26.18
N ASP A 37 8.74 15.19 -25.91
CA ASP A 37 9.02 15.91 -24.66
C ASP A 37 8.47 15.17 -23.43
N LYS A 38 7.48 14.29 -23.65
CA LYS A 38 6.89 13.44 -22.62
C LYS A 38 7.51 12.01 -22.54
N LYS A 39 8.66 11.78 -23.17
CA LYS A 39 9.31 10.45 -23.23
C LYS A 39 9.55 9.77 -21.90
N ASP A 40 9.73 10.53 -20.82
CA ASP A 40 9.90 9.99 -19.46
C ASP A 40 8.67 9.21 -18.96
N PHE A 41 7.51 9.38 -19.62
CA PHE A 41 6.27 8.65 -19.31
C PHE A 41 6.08 7.38 -20.16
N PHE A 42 6.98 7.05 -21.09
CA PHE A 42 6.85 5.86 -21.93
C PHE A 42 7.18 4.57 -21.17
N VAL A 43 7.92 4.65 -20.07
CA VAL A 43 8.18 3.49 -19.20
C VAL A 43 7.01 3.33 -18.24
N LYS A 44 6.47 2.11 -18.14
CA LYS A 44 5.45 1.81 -17.12
C LYS A 44 6.02 2.08 -15.73
N ARG A 45 5.31 2.88 -14.95
CA ARG A 45 5.67 3.21 -13.57
C ARG A 45 4.80 2.42 -12.60
N SER A 46 5.41 1.95 -11.53
CA SER A 46 4.71 1.42 -10.39
C SER A 46 4.02 2.55 -9.62
N GLN A 47 2.78 2.34 -9.21
CA GLN A 47 1.98 3.31 -8.47
C GLN A 47 1.74 2.80 -7.05
N TRP A 48 2.21 3.52 -6.05
CA TRP A 48 2.04 3.18 -4.65
C TRP A 48 1.34 4.27 -3.87
N ILE A 49 0.32 3.88 -3.11
CA ILE A 49 -0.34 4.72 -2.11
C ILE A 49 0.07 4.19 -0.75
N ILE A 50 0.70 5.02 0.08
CA ILE A 50 1.18 4.62 1.40
C ILE A 50 0.49 5.50 2.44
N GLY A 51 -0.12 4.88 3.46
CA GLY A 51 -0.80 5.62 4.51
C GLY A 51 -0.89 4.85 5.83
N GLY A 52 -1.27 5.57 6.88
CA GLY A 52 -1.52 4.99 8.21
C GLY A 52 -2.94 4.42 8.33
N ASP A 53 -3.19 3.74 9.45
CA ASP A 53 -4.49 3.14 9.76
C ASP A 53 -5.61 4.17 9.90
N GLY A 54 -5.36 5.32 10.50
CA GLY A 54 -6.36 6.39 10.59
C GLY A 54 -6.86 6.85 9.22
N TRP A 55 -5.97 6.91 8.22
CA TRP A 55 -6.39 7.14 6.84
C TRP A 55 -7.12 5.94 6.26
N GLY A 56 -6.51 4.77 6.25
CA GLY A 56 -7.02 3.60 5.53
C GLY A 56 -8.30 2.99 6.14
N TYR A 57 -8.44 3.02 7.47
CA TYR A 57 -9.59 2.44 8.16
C TYR A 57 -10.74 3.45 8.39
N ASP A 58 -10.43 4.76 8.46
CA ASP A 58 -11.38 5.81 8.82
C ASP A 58 -11.55 6.86 7.74
N ILE A 59 -10.79 7.98 7.83
CA ILE A 59 -11.08 9.19 7.07
C ILE A 59 -10.83 9.07 5.57
N GLY A 60 -9.95 8.19 5.14
CA GLY A 60 -9.63 7.95 3.73
C GLY A 60 -10.30 6.71 3.15
N TYR A 61 -11.07 5.94 3.96
CA TYR A 61 -11.59 4.65 3.53
C TYR A 61 -12.48 4.76 2.28
N GLY A 62 -13.30 5.78 2.15
CA GLY A 62 -14.15 5.95 0.96
C GLY A 62 -13.34 6.10 -0.33
N GLY A 63 -12.21 6.82 -0.27
CA GLY A 63 -11.27 6.92 -1.39
C GLY A 63 -10.50 5.61 -1.63
N LEU A 64 -10.07 4.94 -0.56
CA LEU A 64 -9.42 3.64 -0.65
C LEU A 64 -10.34 2.59 -1.28
N ASP A 65 -11.59 2.52 -0.83
CA ASP A 65 -12.60 1.62 -1.38
C ASP A 65 -12.80 1.85 -2.88
N HIS A 66 -12.88 3.13 -3.30
CA HIS A 66 -12.99 3.49 -4.72
C HIS A 66 -11.76 3.05 -5.53
N VAL A 67 -10.55 3.25 -5.00
CA VAL A 67 -9.31 2.79 -5.67
C VAL A 67 -9.31 1.27 -5.84
N LEU A 68 -9.67 0.51 -4.80
CA LEU A 68 -9.74 -0.95 -4.89
C LEU A 68 -10.84 -1.42 -5.85
N ALA A 69 -11.96 -0.70 -5.89
CA ALA A 69 -13.07 -0.99 -6.79
C ALA A 69 -12.77 -0.69 -8.26
N SER A 70 -11.81 0.20 -8.55
CA SER A 70 -11.49 0.62 -9.92
C SER A 70 -10.87 -0.47 -10.79
N GLY A 71 -10.26 -1.49 -10.18
CA GLY A 71 -9.52 -2.53 -10.90
C GLY A 71 -8.19 -2.07 -11.50
N GLU A 72 -7.78 -0.83 -11.26
CA GLU A 72 -6.54 -0.26 -11.76
C GLU A 72 -5.31 -0.87 -11.06
N ASP A 73 -4.18 -0.89 -11.76
CA ASP A 73 -2.91 -1.43 -11.26
C ASP A 73 -2.25 -0.44 -10.29
N VAL A 74 -2.72 -0.46 -9.05
CA VAL A 74 -2.27 0.42 -7.95
C VAL A 74 -2.00 -0.41 -6.71
N ASN A 75 -0.83 -0.24 -6.12
CA ASN A 75 -0.44 -0.86 -4.88
C ASN A 75 -0.76 0.04 -3.67
N VAL A 76 -1.40 -0.50 -2.67
CA VAL A 76 -1.71 0.20 -1.42
C VAL A 76 -0.97 -0.46 -0.26
N LEU A 77 -0.20 0.32 0.49
CA LEU A 77 0.44 -0.10 1.73
C LEU A 77 -0.13 0.66 2.92
N ILE A 78 -0.76 -0.05 3.84
CA ILE A 78 -1.24 0.51 5.09
C ILE A 78 -0.28 0.13 6.22
N LEU A 79 0.25 1.16 6.90
CA LEU A 79 1.02 1.01 8.12
C LEU A 79 0.04 1.03 9.31
N ASP A 80 -0.32 -0.15 9.79
CA ASP A 80 -1.30 -0.32 10.86
C ASP A 80 -0.63 -0.12 12.23
N THR A 81 -0.73 1.09 12.75
CA THR A 81 -0.28 1.45 14.11
C THR A 81 -1.39 1.32 15.15
N GLU A 82 -2.58 0.92 14.73
CA GLU A 82 -3.79 0.68 15.54
C GLU A 82 -4.39 1.92 16.23
N VAL A 83 -3.77 3.08 16.06
CA VAL A 83 -4.26 4.39 16.56
C VAL A 83 -3.84 5.50 15.60
N TYR A 84 -4.46 6.67 15.68
CA TYR A 84 -3.94 7.90 15.06
C TYR A 84 -2.62 8.32 15.73
N SER A 85 -1.50 7.75 15.30
CA SER A 85 -0.22 7.94 16.00
C SER A 85 0.36 9.34 15.85
N ASN A 86 0.24 9.97 14.68
CA ASN A 86 0.78 11.31 14.42
C ASN A 86 0.05 12.43 15.15
N THR A 87 -1.18 12.22 15.62
CA THR A 87 -2.00 13.21 16.33
C THR A 87 -2.10 12.95 17.83
N GLY A 88 -1.50 11.87 18.34
CA GLY A 88 -1.37 11.62 19.78
C GLY A 88 -2.09 10.39 20.32
N GLY A 89 -2.39 9.40 19.48
CA GLY A 89 -2.86 8.09 19.93
C GLY A 89 -4.38 7.97 20.12
N GLN A 90 -5.15 8.68 19.30
CA GLN A 90 -6.61 8.55 19.31
C GLN A 90 -7.03 7.19 18.71
N SER A 91 -8.12 6.64 19.23
CA SER A 91 -8.66 5.40 18.70
C SER A 91 -9.15 5.56 17.27
N SER A 92 -8.82 4.60 16.42
CA SER A 92 -9.28 4.46 15.04
C SER A 92 -10.19 3.24 14.89
N LYS A 93 -10.69 2.97 13.70
CA LYS A 93 -11.35 1.68 13.40
C LYS A 93 -10.37 0.50 13.36
N ALA A 94 -9.06 0.77 13.28
CA ALA A 94 -8.00 -0.22 13.41
C ALA A 94 -7.71 -0.63 14.86
N THR A 95 -8.12 0.17 15.85
CA THR A 95 -7.89 -0.11 17.27
C THR A 95 -8.67 -1.36 17.68
N PRO A 96 -8.02 -2.37 18.31
CA PRO A 96 -8.68 -3.59 18.73
C PRO A 96 -9.76 -3.33 19.80
N ALA A 97 -10.71 -4.26 19.94
CA ALA A 97 -11.67 -4.21 21.04
C ALA A 97 -10.96 -4.28 22.39
N ALA A 98 -11.48 -3.56 23.37
CA ALA A 98 -10.96 -3.41 24.72
C ALA A 98 -9.60 -2.64 24.83
N ALA A 99 -8.95 -2.29 23.72
CA ALA A 99 -7.74 -1.49 23.78
C ALA A 99 -8.01 -0.05 24.27
N ILE A 100 -7.14 0.44 25.15
CA ILE A 100 -7.20 1.80 25.68
C ILE A 100 -6.45 2.73 24.72
N ALA A 101 -7.09 3.81 24.32
CA ALA A 101 -6.52 4.86 23.49
C ALA A 101 -7.19 6.21 23.81
N GLN A 102 -6.71 7.30 23.24
CA GLN A 102 -7.40 8.59 23.33
C GLN A 102 -8.82 8.44 22.75
N PHE A 103 -9.83 9.01 23.40
CA PHE A 103 -11.27 8.84 23.16
C PHE A 103 -11.83 7.43 23.40
N ALA A 104 -11.02 6.52 23.95
CA ALA A 104 -11.41 5.18 24.35
C ALA A 104 -10.76 4.81 25.70
N ALA A 105 -10.87 5.70 26.72
CA ALA A 105 -10.23 5.55 28.02
C ALA A 105 -10.69 4.30 28.80
N THR A 106 -11.93 3.86 28.58
CA THR A 106 -12.49 2.64 29.21
C THR A 106 -12.38 1.40 28.30
N GLY A 107 -11.58 1.49 27.24
CA GLY A 107 -11.45 0.47 26.21
C GLY A 107 -12.43 0.65 25.05
N LYS A 108 -11.95 0.38 23.84
CA LYS A 108 -12.78 0.44 22.63
C LYS A 108 -13.85 -0.64 22.66
N ARG A 109 -15.10 -0.26 22.44
CA ARG A 109 -16.27 -1.16 22.54
C ARG A 109 -16.47 -2.04 21.28
N THR A 110 -15.99 -1.60 20.13
CA THR A 110 -16.20 -2.28 18.83
C THR A 110 -14.96 -3.02 18.39
N LYS A 111 -15.14 -4.07 17.60
CA LYS A 111 -14.04 -4.80 16.98
C LYS A 111 -13.23 -3.92 16.03
N LYS A 112 -11.98 -4.30 15.78
CA LYS A 112 -11.16 -3.79 14.69
C LYS A 112 -11.90 -4.04 13.37
N LYS A 113 -11.94 -3.01 12.51
CA LYS A 113 -12.45 -3.14 11.15
C LYS A 113 -11.51 -4.04 10.35
N ASP A 114 -12.05 -5.02 9.67
CA ASP A 114 -11.27 -5.92 8.83
C ASP A 114 -11.29 -5.43 7.37
N ILE A 115 -10.37 -4.55 7.05
CA ILE A 115 -10.27 -4.02 5.68
C ILE A 115 -9.71 -5.06 4.69
N GLY A 116 -8.95 -6.04 5.18
CA GLY A 116 -8.46 -7.15 4.35
C GLY A 116 -9.62 -7.99 3.84
N MET A 117 -10.51 -8.44 4.72
CA MET A 117 -11.73 -9.17 4.33
C MET A 117 -12.65 -8.34 3.43
N MET A 118 -12.78 -7.04 3.70
CA MET A 118 -13.55 -6.14 2.84
C MET A 118 -12.96 -6.05 1.43
N ALA A 119 -11.64 -5.91 1.31
CA ALA A 119 -10.96 -5.90 0.02
C ALA A 119 -11.06 -7.25 -0.70
N MET A 120 -10.94 -8.37 0.02
CA MET A 120 -11.12 -9.71 -0.55
C MET A 120 -12.51 -9.93 -1.14
N SER A 121 -13.54 -9.22 -0.64
CA SER A 121 -14.91 -9.35 -1.15
C SER A 121 -15.07 -8.89 -2.61
N TYR A 122 -14.16 -8.07 -3.13
CA TYR A 122 -14.12 -7.71 -4.55
C TYR A 122 -13.75 -8.89 -5.47
N GLY A 123 -13.04 -9.91 -4.95
CA GLY A 123 -12.65 -11.11 -5.69
C GLY A 123 -11.48 -10.95 -6.65
N TYR A 124 -11.00 -9.74 -6.89
CA TYR A 124 -9.89 -9.40 -7.79
C TYR A 124 -8.83 -8.50 -7.17
N VAL A 125 -8.87 -8.28 -5.87
CA VAL A 125 -7.84 -7.51 -5.14
C VAL A 125 -6.83 -8.48 -4.54
N TYR A 126 -5.54 -8.25 -4.79
CA TYR A 126 -4.48 -8.94 -4.06
C TYR A 126 -4.43 -8.40 -2.63
N VAL A 127 -4.48 -9.27 -1.63
CA VAL A 127 -4.45 -8.86 -0.21
C VAL A 127 -3.39 -9.63 0.54
N ALA A 128 -2.53 -8.92 1.27
CA ALA A 128 -1.53 -9.51 2.14
C ALA A 128 -1.46 -8.80 3.49
N GLN A 129 -1.25 -9.57 4.56
CA GLN A 129 -0.81 -9.06 5.85
C GLN A 129 0.67 -9.38 6.05
N ILE A 130 1.42 -8.43 6.59
CA ILE A 130 2.86 -8.59 6.81
C ILE A 130 3.28 -8.12 8.20
N ALA A 131 4.33 -8.77 8.72
CA ALA A 131 5.03 -8.41 9.96
C ALA A 131 6.54 -8.54 9.73
N MET A 132 7.18 -7.47 9.26
CA MET A 132 8.58 -7.49 8.81
C MET A 132 9.56 -8.01 9.88
N GLY A 133 9.30 -7.76 11.16
CA GLY A 133 10.14 -8.25 12.25
C GLY A 133 10.04 -9.74 12.50
N TYR A 134 8.96 -10.39 12.04
CA TYR A 134 8.78 -11.85 12.12
C TYR A 134 9.41 -12.55 10.92
N ASP A 135 9.00 -12.19 9.71
CA ASP A 135 9.52 -12.77 8.48
C ASP A 135 9.75 -11.73 7.39
N LYS A 136 11.03 -11.41 7.17
CA LYS A 136 11.45 -10.47 6.12
C LYS A 136 11.25 -11.04 4.71
N ASN A 137 11.38 -12.35 4.55
CA ASN A 137 11.21 -12.99 3.24
C ASN A 137 9.74 -12.97 2.81
N GLN A 138 8.82 -13.25 3.75
CA GLN A 138 7.39 -13.10 3.50
C GLN A 138 7.03 -11.66 3.13
N THR A 139 7.60 -10.68 3.81
CA THR A 139 7.41 -9.26 3.51
C THR A 139 7.89 -8.90 2.09
N LEU A 140 9.10 -9.31 1.72
CA LEU A 140 9.65 -9.08 0.38
C LEU A 140 8.82 -9.80 -0.70
N LYS A 141 8.39 -11.02 -0.42
CA LYS A 141 7.54 -11.79 -1.32
C LYS A 141 6.20 -11.09 -1.55
N ALA A 142 5.53 -10.63 -0.49
CA ALA A 142 4.25 -9.92 -0.60
C ALA A 142 4.37 -8.63 -1.43
N ILE A 143 5.46 -7.87 -1.27
CA ILE A 143 5.73 -6.66 -2.06
C ILE A 143 5.98 -7.03 -3.54
N ALA A 144 6.79 -8.06 -3.79
CA ALA A 144 7.08 -8.50 -5.16
C ALA A 144 5.82 -9.06 -5.87
N GLU A 145 4.98 -9.81 -5.15
CA GLU A 145 3.72 -10.33 -5.68
C GLU A 145 2.72 -9.20 -5.97
N ALA A 146 2.61 -8.20 -5.09
CA ALA A 146 1.77 -7.03 -5.31
C ALA A 146 2.23 -6.24 -6.56
N GLU A 147 3.55 -6.06 -6.72
CA GLU A 147 4.13 -5.36 -7.87
C GLU A 147 3.93 -6.12 -9.19
N ALA A 148 3.92 -7.44 -9.14
CA ALA A 148 3.68 -8.30 -10.31
C ALA A 148 2.19 -8.49 -10.63
N TYR A 149 1.30 -8.22 -9.67
CA TYR A 149 -0.14 -8.40 -9.85
C TYR A 149 -0.71 -7.33 -10.77
N LYS A 150 -1.53 -7.75 -11.73
CA LYS A 150 -2.19 -6.83 -12.69
C LYS A 150 -3.57 -6.46 -12.14
N GLY A 151 -3.61 -5.48 -11.27
CA GLY A 151 -4.81 -5.00 -10.61
C GLY A 151 -4.48 -4.37 -9.25
N PRO A 152 -5.48 -3.98 -8.48
CA PRO A 152 -5.26 -3.33 -7.19
C PRO A 152 -4.74 -4.33 -6.17
N SER A 153 -3.74 -3.89 -5.39
CA SER A 153 -3.14 -4.65 -4.30
C SER A 153 -3.27 -3.91 -2.98
N LEU A 154 -3.54 -4.63 -1.90
CA LEU A 154 -3.61 -4.11 -0.53
C LEU A 154 -2.67 -4.89 0.37
N ILE A 155 -1.64 -4.23 0.88
CA ILE A 155 -0.73 -4.78 1.90
C ILE A 155 -1.00 -4.07 3.22
N ILE A 156 -1.24 -4.83 4.28
CA ILE A 156 -1.47 -4.34 5.63
C ILE A 156 -0.27 -4.74 6.49
N ALA A 157 0.54 -3.77 6.88
CA ALA A 157 1.76 -3.98 7.66
C ALA A 157 1.54 -3.62 9.11
N TYR A 158 1.78 -4.55 10.04
CA TYR A 158 1.78 -4.21 11.46
C TYR A 158 2.96 -3.28 11.79
N ALA A 159 2.64 -2.11 12.33
CA ALA A 159 3.60 -1.06 12.65
C ALA A 159 3.42 -0.56 14.10
N PRO A 160 3.90 -1.33 15.11
CA PRO A 160 3.72 -0.95 16.52
C PRO A 160 4.30 0.44 16.81
N CYS A 161 3.56 1.22 17.58
CA CYS A 161 3.85 2.62 17.84
C CYS A 161 4.00 2.93 19.33
N ILE A 162 4.87 3.90 19.67
CA ILE A 162 5.01 4.40 21.06
C ILE A 162 3.72 5.00 21.61
N ASN A 163 2.85 5.51 20.73
CA ASN A 163 1.54 6.03 21.13
C ASN A 163 0.52 4.91 21.43
N HIS A 164 0.85 3.66 21.17
CA HIS A 164 -0.01 2.50 21.42
C HIS A 164 0.78 1.31 21.99
N GLY A 165 1.39 1.52 23.17
CA GLY A 165 1.92 0.43 23.99
C GLY A 165 3.36 0.02 23.73
N LEU A 166 4.05 0.52 22.72
CA LEU A 166 5.47 0.21 22.46
C LEU A 166 6.38 0.95 23.48
N ARG A 167 6.40 0.47 24.74
CA ARG A 167 7.13 1.08 25.85
C ARG A 167 8.65 1.00 25.70
N ALA A 168 9.15 0.01 24.97
CA ALA A 168 10.60 -0.20 24.77
C ALA A 168 11.22 0.78 23.73
N GLY A 169 10.40 1.65 23.15
CA GLY A 169 10.81 2.62 22.13
C GLY A 169 10.88 2.05 20.73
N MET A 170 10.90 2.93 19.72
CA MET A 170 10.81 2.57 18.29
C MET A 170 11.94 1.65 17.80
N GLY A 171 13.12 1.70 18.43
CA GLY A 171 14.23 0.78 18.13
C GLY A 171 13.92 -0.71 18.39
N LYS A 172 12.80 -1.00 19.08
CA LYS A 172 12.32 -2.38 19.34
C LYS A 172 11.09 -2.75 18.52
N SER A 173 10.65 -1.92 17.60
CA SER A 173 9.43 -2.16 16.80
C SER A 173 9.47 -3.50 16.06
N GLN A 174 10.61 -3.87 15.47
CA GLN A 174 10.76 -5.16 14.76
C GLN A 174 10.66 -6.37 15.72
N LEU A 175 11.18 -6.24 16.93
CA LEU A 175 11.03 -7.28 17.96
C LEU A 175 9.57 -7.41 18.40
N GLU A 176 8.86 -6.31 18.52
CA GLU A 176 7.43 -6.36 18.92
C GLU A 176 6.55 -6.89 17.79
N THR A 177 6.83 -6.60 16.51
CA THR A 177 6.12 -7.26 15.40
C THR A 177 6.32 -8.77 15.42
N LYS A 178 7.54 -9.24 15.71
CA LYS A 178 7.83 -10.68 15.87
C LYS A 178 7.01 -11.27 17.01
N ARG A 179 7.02 -10.66 18.20
CA ARG A 179 6.27 -11.13 19.36
C ARG A 179 4.76 -11.15 19.12
N ALA A 180 4.24 -10.19 18.39
CA ALA A 180 2.82 -10.14 18.04
C ALA A 180 2.39 -11.36 17.20
N VAL A 181 3.21 -11.77 16.25
CA VAL A 181 2.94 -12.98 15.44
C VAL A 181 3.10 -14.25 16.28
N GLU A 182 4.19 -14.37 17.07
CA GLU A 182 4.44 -15.52 17.96
C GLU A 182 3.32 -15.71 19.00
N ALA A 183 2.68 -14.63 19.43
CA ALA A 183 1.54 -14.64 20.35
C ALA A 183 0.18 -14.89 19.67
N GLY A 184 0.12 -14.99 18.33
CA GLY A 184 -1.13 -15.09 17.58
C GLY A 184 -1.97 -13.80 17.57
N TYR A 185 -1.35 -12.66 17.90
CA TYR A 185 -2.00 -11.35 17.88
C TYR A 185 -2.08 -10.77 16.46
N TRP A 186 -1.09 -11.04 15.64
CA TRP A 186 -1.03 -10.66 14.24
C TRP A 186 -0.80 -11.92 13.38
N ALA A 187 -1.40 -11.96 12.17
CA ALA A 187 -1.28 -13.09 11.24
C ALA A 187 -0.22 -12.82 10.17
#